data_97d92e51c59dfdf6a6467374dc1873d7
#
_entry.id   97d92e51c59dfdf6a6467374dc1873d7
#
_cell.length_a   1.000
_cell.length_b   1.000
_cell.length_c   1.000
_cell.angle_alpha   90.00
_cell.angle_beta   90.00
_cell.angle_gamma   90.00
#
_symmetry.space_group_name_H-M   'P 1'
#
loop_
_entity.id
_entity.type
_entity.pdbx_description
1 polymer ?
#
loop_
_entity_poly.entity_id
_entity_poly.type
_entity_poly.pdbx_seq_one_letter_code
_entity_poly.pdbx_strand_id
1 'polypeptide(L)'
;MTSILRKYGFKRKSKQRFNEKVYTKKDYDESYAPTKKVLGWVAIRMTHSISENATKWWDRFYWFEMFNLFLTGPSEMVSMVSTAYEAKTFLDSIKVFRMMPCFGCVVLSMFKSINMVIHRPVFENLTNELRAMWPQGEVSEEEHEIISGALKQLNIIVKGYYWCNNALLISFLSPPYFLTLARYFGHDSPMGLHFLYWLPFDPYQPVYYEITLVIQTWHACVVIYFNVAWDMLFCLFLCHITTQFDLLARRVRRLFYVTVDQQLVRSYPMALVSEEMLRVEGERVRSQGDNYWQTRHHAEITQIVLRHHALIRLTGDVEQMFSLALLINFMNSSIIICFCGFCCVLIEEWNEVAYKSFLVTALTQTWLLCWYGQKLIDSSKRLADALYDCGWYNASKKARSAVLIMLHRAQKGIYVTTHGFSVISLASYSTIIKTAWSYFTLLLNFFKDKSANL
;
A
#
# COMPACT_ATOMS: atom_id res chain seq x y z
N MET A 1 -37.72 -6.95 8.54
CA MET A 1 -36.27 -6.64 8.52
C MET A 1 -35.56 -7.10 7.24
N THR A 2 -36.11 -8.01 6.47
CA THR A 2 -35.56 -8.54 5.20
C THR A 2 -35.90 -7.71 3.94
N SER A 3 -36.86 -6.79 4.01
CA SER A 3 -37.29 -5.95 2.87
C SER A 3 -36.45 -4.67 2.67
N ILE A 4 -35.82 -4.16 3.73
CA ILE A 4 -35.01 -2.94 3.68
C ILE A 4 -33.61 -3.22 3.10
N LEU A 5 -33.10 -4.44 3.22
CA LEU A 5 -31.80 -4.84 2.67
C LEU A 5 -31.81 -5.06 1.14
N ARG A 6 -33.00 -5.13 0.51
CA ARG A 6 -33.15 -5.25 -0.95
C ARG A 6 -33.00 -3.91 -1.70
N LYS A 7 -33.18 -2.79 -1.02
CA LYS A 7 -33.14 -1.45 -1.62
C LYS A 7 -31.71 -0.88 -1.81
N TYR A 8 -30.73 -1.47 -1.13
CA TYR A 8 -29.32 -1.13 -1.32
C TYR A 8 -28.60 -2.26 -2.08
N GLY A 9 -28.84 -2.34 -3.39
CA GLY A 9 -28.37 -3.35 -4.33
C GLY A 9 -26.84 -3.52 -4.46
N PHE A 10 -26.11 -3.56 -3.34
CA PHE A 10 -24.65 -3.48 -3.31
C PHE A 10 -23.91 -4.81 -3.08
N LYS A 11 -24.60 -5.93 -2.86
CA LYS A 11 -23.92 -7.13 -2.34
C LYS A 11 -23.83 -8.36 -3.26
N ARG A 12 -24.42 -8.36 -4.45
CA ARG A 12 -24.40 -9.60 -5.26
C ARG A 12 -23.63 -9.53 -6.57
N LYS A 13 -23.38 -8.34 -7.12
CA LYS A 13 -22.70 -8.20 -8.44
C LYS A 13 -21.17 -8.39 -8.37
N SER A 14 -20.51 -8.09 -7.27
CA SER A 14 -19.04 -8.24 -7.18
C SER A 14 -18.57 -9.69 -6.96
N LYS A 15 -19.39 -10.55 -6.34
CA LYS A 15 -19.01 -11.96 -6.10
C LYS A 15 -19.15 -12.86 -7.33
N GLN A 16 -20.04 -12.51 -8.28
CA GLN A 16 -20.28 -13.32 -9.47
C GLN A 16 -19.29 -13.04 -10.61
N ARG A 17 -18.74 -11.83 -10.73
CA ARG A 17 -17.83 -11.45 -11.82
C ARG A 17 -16.43 -12.05 -11.76
N PHE A 18 -15.92 -12.39 -10.59
CA PHE A 18 -14.59 -13.01 -10.47
C PHE A 18 -14.52 -14.47 -10.95
N ASN A 19 -15.63 -15.06 -11.33
CA ASN A 19 -15.68 -16.41 -11.92
C ASN A 19 -15.73 -16.40 -13.46
N GLU A 20 -15.83 -15.24 -14.10
CA GLU A 20 -15.80 -15.13 -15.56
C GLU A 20 -14.34 -14.97 -16.00
N LYS A 21 -13.88 -15.80 -16.93
CA LYS A 21 -12.51 -15.75 -17.52
C LYS A 21 -12.32 -14.63 -18.53
N VAL A 22 -13.27 -13.71 -18.62
CA VAL A 22 -13.27 -12.56 -19.54
C VAL A 22 -12.98 -11.29 -18.76
N TYR A 23 -11.91 -10.60 -19.10
CA TYR A 23 -11.50 -9.35 -18.46
C TYR A 23 -11.69 -8.15 -19.39
N THR A 24 -12.00 -7.01 -18.78
CA THR A 24 -12.20 -5.72 -19.46
C THR A 24 -11.50 -4.61 -18.70
N LYS A 25 -11.31 -3.44 -19.33
CA LYS A 25 -10.81 -2.24 -18.63
C LYS A 25 -11.71 -1.83 -17.44
N LYS A 26 -12.98 -2.24 -17.47
CA LYS A 26 -13.92 -1.99 -16.38
C LYS A 26 -13.56 -2.76 -15.10
N ASP A 27 -13.04 -3.99 -15.25
CA ASP A 27 -12.59 -4.80 -14.10
C ASP A 27 -11.35 -4.17 -13.43
N TYR A 28 -10.46 -3.55 -14.23
CA TYR A 28 -9.39 -2.71 -13.71
C TYR A 28 -9.94 -1.55 -12.90
N ASP A 29 -10.88 -0.78 -13.45
CA ASP A 29 -11.50 0.38 -12.78
C ASP A 29 -12.27 -0.06 -11.51
N GLU A 30 -12.90 -1.24 -11.52
CA GLU A 30 -13.58 -1.82 -10.36
C GLU A 30 -12.60 -2.29 -9.26
N SER A 31 -11.37 -2.66 -9.59
CA SER A 31 -10.33 -3.00 -8.60
C SER A 31 -9.96 -1.83 -7.69
N TYR A 32 -10.14 -0.60 -8.18
CA TYR A 32 -9.93 0.64 -7.43
C TYR A 32 -11.13 1.01 -6.54
N ALA A 33 -12.27 0.34 -6.63
CA ALA A 33 -13.50 0.76 -5.95
C ALA A 33 -13.36 0.92 -4.42
N PRO A 34 -12.68 0.04 -3.66
CA PRO A 34 -12.45 0.24 -2.23
C PRO A 34 -11.58 1.47 -1.95
N THR A 35 -10.48 1.60 -2.70
CA THR A 35 -9.54 2.72 -2.59
C THR A 35 -10.18 4.03 -3.04
N LYS A 36 -10.96 4.01 -4.13
CA LYS A 36 -11.71 5.17 -4.64
C LYS A 36 -12.66 5.76 -3.60
N LYS A 37 -13.28 4.91 -2.77
CA LYS A 37 -14.15 5.38 -1.69
C LYS A 37 -13.35 6.20 -0.67
N VAL A 38 -12.20 5.70 -0.23
CA VAL A 38 -11.32 6.40 0.74
C VAL A 38 -10.74 7.67 0.13
N LEU A 39 -10.27 7.60 -1.13
CA LEU A 39 -9.81 8.77 -1.87
C LEU A 39 -10.87 9.86 -1.99
N GLY A 40 -12.15 9.47 -2.13
CA GLY A 40 -13.27 10.40 -2.16
C GLY A 40 -13.45 11.17 -0.85
N TRP A 41 -13.14 10.58 0.30
CA TRP A 41 -13.19 11.26 1.60
C TRP A 41 -12.16 12.39 1.72
N VAL A 42 -11.02 12.24 1.06
CA VAL A 42 -9.92 13.22 1.05
C VAL A 42 -9.85 14.00 -0.28
N ALA A 43 -10.93 14.04 -1.03
CA ALA A 43 -11.07 14.75 -2.31
C ALA A 43 -10.01 14.45 -3.38
N ILE A 44 -9.30 13.32 -3.27
CA ILE A 44 -8.38 12.85 -4.30
C ILE A 44 -9.17 12.08 -5.35
N ARG A 45 -9.03 12.49 -6.62
CA ARG A 45 -9.77 11.88 -7.73
C ARG A 45 -8.87 11.01 -8.59
N MET A 46 -9.40 9.86 -8.94
CA MET A 46 -8.90 9.06 -10.05
C MET A 46 -9.62 9.53 -11.32
N THR A 47 -8.89 10.20 -12.19
CA THR A 47 -9.44 10.78 -13.41
C THR A 47 -9.91 9.69 -14.38
N HIS A 48 -11.23 9.58 -14.57
CA HIS A 48 -11.85 9.33 -15.88
C HIS A 48 -13.34 9.64 -15.75
N SER A 49 -13.86 10.55 -16.56
CA SER A 49 -15.30 10.87 -16.74
C SER A 49 -16.01 11.68 -15.64
N ILE A 50 -15.50 12.83 -15.23
CA ILE A 50 -16.30 13.78 -14.43
C ILE A 50 -16.39 15.10 -15.20
N SER A 51 -17.56 15.74 -15.18
CA SER A 51 -17.76 17.05 -15.81
C SER A 51 -16.81 18.11 -15.24
N GLU A 52 -16.41 19.08 -16.04
CA GLU A 52 -15.48 20.14 -15.66
C GLU A 52 -15.92 20.89 -14.40
N ASN A 53 -17.21 21.11 -14.20
CA ASN A 53 -17.75 21.78 -13.02
C ASN A 53 -17.61 20.95 -11.74
N ALA A 54 -17.82 19.64 -11.81
CA ALA A 54 -17.57 18.74 -10.69
C ALA A 54 -16.07 18.70 -10.34
N THR A 55 -15.18 18.86 -11.33
CA THR A 55 -13.75 18.95 -11.14
C THR A 55 -13.37 20.13 -10.25
N LYS A 56 -13.88 21.30 -10.54
CA LYS A 56 -13.61 22.54 -9.76
C LYS A 56 -14.09 22.44 -8.30
N TRP A 57 -15.23 21.79 -8.06
CA TRP A 57 -15.74 21.63 -6.69
C TRP A 57 -14.84 20.69 -5.84
N TRP A 58 -14.42 19.57 -6.42
CA TRP A 58 -13.53 18.63 -5.75
C TRP A 58 -12.16 19.24 -5.46
N ASP A 59 -11.61 20.03 -6.38
CA ASP A 59 -10.35 20.73 -6.16
C ASP A 59 -10.47 21.76 -5.04
N ARG A 60 -11.60 22.50 -4.95
CA ARG A 60 -11.86 23.43 -3.82
C ARG A 60 -11.96 22.67 -2.49
N PHE A 61 -12.63 21.52 -2.47
CA PHE A 61 -12.75 20.71 -1.27
C PHE A 61 -11.40 20.16 -0.83
N TYR A 62 -10.57 19.70 -1.75
CA TYR A 62 -9.21 19.28 -1.47
C TYR A 62 -8.38 20.39 -0.84
N TRP A 63 -8.41 21.60 -1.38
CA TRP A 63 -7.70 22.75 -0.82
C TRP A 63 -8.25 23.19 0.54
N PHE A 64 -9.55 23.01 0.78
CA PHE A 64 -10.15 23.24 2.10
C PHE A 64 -9.61 22.24 3.14
N GLU A 65 -9.52 20.97 2.80
CA GLU A 65 -8.92 19.94 3.65
C GLU A 65 -7.43 20.21 3.92
N MET A 66 -6.69 20.61 2.89
CA MET A 66 -5.29 21.02 3.02
C MET A 66 -5.15 22.22 3.95
N PHE A 67 -5.99 23.23 3.80
CA PHE A 67 -5.98 24.40 4.68
C PHE A 67 -6.24 23.99 6.15
N ASN A 68 -7.21 23.14 6.40
CA ASN A 68 -7.47 22.61 7.75
C ASN A 68 -6.23 21.89 8.31
N LEU A 69 -5.63 21.01 7.53
CA LEU A 69 -4.43 20.26 7.95
C LEU A 69 -3.24 21.20 8.27
N PHE A 70 -3.01 22.23 7.45
CA PHE A 70 -1.93 23.20 7.65
C PHE A 70 -2.21 24.25 8.73
N LEU A 71 -3.46 24.45 9.12
CA LEU A 71 -3.82 25.29 10.25
C LEU A 71 -3.66 24.55 11.58
N THR A 72 -4.13 23.33 11.65
CA THR A 72 -4.17 22.53 12.89
C THR A 72 -2.83 21.89 13.23
N GLY A 73 -2.04 21.46 12.25
CA GLY A 73 -0.71 20.87 12.48
C GLY A 73 0.27 21.78 13.22
N PRO A 74 0.49 23.03 12.80
CA PRO A 74 1.29 23.99 13.55
C PRO A 74 0.73 24.32 14.94
N SER A 75 -0.59 24.36 15.11
CA SER A 75 -1.23 24.59 16.41
C SER A 75 -0.93 23.44 17.40
N GLU A 76 -0.95 22.19 16.93
CA GLU A 76 -0.56 21.01 17.71
C GLU A 76 0.94 21.05 18.06
N MET A 77 1.79 21.46 17.12
CA MET A 77 3.24 21.63 17.35
C MET A 77 3.52 22.68 18.43
N VAL A 78 2.88 23.83 18.35
CA VAL A 78 3.02 24.90 19.35
C VAL A 78 2.57 24.41 20.73
N SER A 79 1.45 23.70 20.81
CA SER A 79 0.95 23.14 22.07
C SER A 79 1.92 22.10 22.64
N MET A 80 2.51 21.23 21.81
CA MET A 80 3.48 20.24 22.24
C MET A 80 4.77 20.91 22.77
N VAL A 81 5.28 21.93 22.10
CA VAL A 81 6.46 22.69 22.52
C VAL A 81 6.19 23.45 23.81
N SER A 82 5.03 24.10 23.94
CA SER A 82 4.61 24.79 25.17
C SER A 82 4.51 23.81 26.35
N THR A 83 3.85 22.67 26.15
CA THR A 83 3.75 21.62 27.18
C THR A 83 5.12 21.07 27.57
N ALA A 84 6.04 20.92 26.60
CA ALA A 84 7.40 20.47 26.87
C ALA A 84 8.22 21.52 27.63
N TYR A 85 8.03 22.80 27.36
CA TYR A 85 8.69 23.90 28.05
C TYR A 85 8.18 24.05 29.48
N GLU A 86 6.89 23.86 29.71
CA GLU A 86 6.25 23.94 31.02
C GLU A 86 6.49 22.70 31.90
N ALA A 87 6.93 21.59 31.31
CA ALA A 87 7.18 20.34 32.00
C ALA A 87 8.35 20.47 32.98
N LYS A 88 8.04 20.62 34.27
CA LYS A 88 9.02 20.70 35.37
C LYS A 88 9.21 19.36 36.07
N THR A 89 8.22 18.50 35.96
CA THR A 89 8.23 17.20 36.61
C THR A 89 8.24 16.08 35.59
N PHE A 90 8.62 14.89 36.05
CA PHE A 90 8.55 13.68 35.25
C PHE A 90 7.12 13.39 34.70
N LEU A 91 6.11 13.55 35.56
CA LEU A 91 4.70 13.36 35.18
C LEU A 91 4.26 14.31 34.05
N ASP A 92 4.81 15.54 34.01
CA ASP A 92 4.51 16.47 32.94
C ASP A 92 5.13 16.01 31.60
N SER A 93 6.32 15.39 31.63
CA SER A 93 6.97 14.81 30.45
C SER A 93 6.12 13.70 29.80
N ILE A 94 5.35 12.94 30.59
CA ILE A 94 4.43 11.93 30.09
C ILE A 94 3.34 12.57 29.20
N LYS A 95 2.87 13.76 29.49
CA LYS A 95 1.90 14.49 28.67
C LYS A 95 2.43 14.74 27.26
N VAL A 96 3.71 15.12 27.15
CA VAL A 96 4.38 15.34 25.85
C VAL A 96 4.49 14.01 25.08
N PHE A 97 4.88 12.92 25.73
CA PHE A 97 4.98 11.61 25.08
C PHE A 97 3.62 11.08 24.60
N ARG A 98 2.54 11.41 25.28
CA ARG A 98 1.16 11.08 24.84
C ARG A 98 0.79 11.79 23.52
N MET A 99 1.32 12.98 23.24
CA MET A 99 1.04 13.75 22.02
C MET A 99 1.85 13.25 20.83
N MET A 100 3.03 12.65 21.04
CA MET A 100 3.96 12.25 19.97
C MET A 100 3.36 11.37 18.86
N PRO A 101 2.56 10.33 19.15
CA PRO A 101 1.97 9.51 18.09
C PRO A 101 1.00 10.30 17.19
N CYS A 102 0.18 11.16 17.78
CA CYS A 102 -0.78 11.99 17.04
C CYS A 102 -0.05 13.00 16.17
N PHE A 103 0.91 13.74 16.75
CA PHE A 103 1.75 14.68 16.02
C PHE A 103 2.48 14.01 14.85
N GLY A 104 3.06 12.82 15.07
CA GLY A 104 3.70 12.05 14.00
C GLY A 104 2.75 11.74 12.84
N CYS A 105 1.49 11.40 13.12
CA CYS A 105 0.48 11.16 12.09
C CYS A 105 0.11 12.43 11.32
N VAL A 106 0.03 13.58 11.99
CA VAL A 106 -0.26 14.87 11.35
C VAL A 106 0.88 15.24 10.40
N VAL A 107 2.14 15.19 10.87
CA VAL A 107 3.32 15.47 10.04
C VAL A 107 3.36 14.57 8.82
N LEU A 108 3.14 13.27 9.00
CA LEU A 108 3.11 12.31 7.90
C LEU A 108 1.99 12.61 6.90
N SER A 109 0.80 12.97 7.38
CA SER A 109 -0.33 13.36 6.54
C SER A 109 -0.04 14.62 5.73
N MET A 110 0.60 15.64 6.32
CA MET A 110 1.04 16.85 5.62
C MET A 110 2.02 16.51 4.49
N PHE A 111 3.03 15.68 4.76
CA PHE A 111 3.99 15.27 3.74
C PHE A 111 3.34 14.46 2.62
N LYS A 112 2.47 13.52 2.94
CA LYS A 112 1.76 12.70 1.94
C LYS A 112 0.85 13.55 1.06
N SER A 113 0.16 14.53 1.64
CA SER A 113 -0.74 15.42 0.89
C SER A 113 0.02 16.38 -0.04
N ILE A 114 1.12 16.97 0.42
CA ILE A 114 1.99 17.80 -0.44
C ILE A 114 2.56 16.97 -1.59
N ASN A 115 3.07 15.77 -1.26
CA ASN A 115 3.67 14.87 -2.25
C ASN A 115 2.66 14.47 -3.34
N MET A 116 1.40 14.29 -2.99
CA MET A 116 0.32 13.99 -3.94
C MET A 116 0.07 15.13 -4.93
N VAL A 117 0.13 16.39 -4.47
CA VAL A 117 -0.01 17.57 -5.35
C VAL A 117 1.15 17.65 -6.32
N ILE A 118 2.38 17.51 -5.82
CA ILE A 118 3.60 17.64 -6.62
C ILE A 118 3.66 16.57 -7.71
N HIS A 119 3.31 15.30 -7.39
CA HIS A 119 3.44 14.15 -8.29
C HIS A 119 2.12 13.78 -8.99
N ARG A 120 1.12 14.66 -9.00
CA ARG A 120 -0.18 14.41 -9.65
C ARG A 120 -0.06 13.96 -11.11
N PRO A 121 0.78 14.57 -11.97
CA PRO A 121 0.94 14.12 -13.36
C PRO A 121 1.50 12.69 -13.46
N VAL A 122 2.45 12.33 -12.59
CA VAL A 122 3.02 10.98 -12.52
C VAL A 122 1.95 9.97 -12.13
N PHE A 123 1.13 10.30 -11.14
CA PHE A 123 0.00 9.49 -10.70
C PHE A 123 -1.01 9.22 -11.83
N GLU A 124 -1.40 10.24 -12.58
CA GLU A 124 -2.34 10.12 -13.69
C GLU A 124 -1.76 9.26 -14.82
N ASN A 125 -0.48 9.48 -15.17
CA ASN A 125 0.21 8.69 -16.19
C ASN A 125 0.33 7.22 -15.77
N LEU A 126 0.76 6.95 -14.54
CA LEU A 126 0.91 5.60 -13.99
C LEU A 126 -0.42 4.82 -14.01
N THR A 127 -1.51 5.48 -13.61
CA THR A 127 -2.85 4.88 -13.63
C THR A 127 -3.29 4.53 -15.05
N ASN A 128 -3.05 5.43 -16.02
CA ASN A 128 -3.44 5.24 -17.42
C ASN A 128 -2.62 4.13 -18.09
N GLU A 129 -1.31 4.08 -17.86
CA GLU A 129 -0.45 3.05 -18.43
C GLU A 129 -0.77 1.66 -17.86
N LEU A 130 -0.95 1.52 -16.56
CA LEU A 130 -1.37 0.25 -15.94
C LEU A 130 -2.73 -0.21 -16.46
N ARG A 131 -3.67 0.74 -16.70
CA ARG A 131 -4.96 0.45 -17.31
C ARG A 131 -4.83 -0.02 -18.76
N ALA A 132 -3.90 0.57 -19.53
CA ALA A 132 -3.63 0.16 -20.90
C ALA A 132 -3.00 -1.25 -20.97
N MET A 133 -2.19 -1.61 -19.96
CA MET A 133 -1.56 -2.93 -19.87
C MET A 133 -2.50 -4.04 -19.37
N TRP A 134 -3.70 -3.68 -18.87
CA TRP A 134 -4.63 -4.65 -18.30
C TRP A 134 -5.12 -5.63 -19.37
N PRO A 135 -5.19 -6.94 -19.06
CA PRO A 135 -5.68 -7.95 -19.99
C PRO A 135 -7.11 -7.65 -20.48
N GLN A 136 -7.38 -7.91 -21.75
CA GLN A 136 -8.69 -7.72 -22.37
C GLN A 136 -9.10 -8.98 -23.10
N GLY A 137 -10.37 -9.39 -22.95
CA GLY A 137 -10.92 -10.60 -23.55
C GLY A 137 -10.74 -11.84 -22.68
N GLU A 138 -10.84 -13.00 -23.30
CA GLU A 138 -10.66 -14.27 -22.63
C GLU A 138 -9.19 -14.50 -22.29
N VAL A 139 -8.93 -14.95 -21.05
CA VAL A 139 -7.61 -15.31 -20.54
C VAL A 139 -7.55 -16.79 -20.21
N SER A 140 -6.34 -17.35 -20.18
CA SER A 140 -6.16 -18.75 -19.79
C SER A 140 -6.51 -18.96 -18.32
N GLU A 141 -6.83 -20.23 -17.94
CA GLU A 141 -7.14 -20.61 -16.55
C GLU A 141 -6.08 -20.10 -15.57
N GLU A 142 -4.81 -20.28 -15.91
CA GLU A 142 -3.68 -19.90 -15.06
C GLU A 142 -3.50 -18.38 -14.96
N GLU A 143 -3.76 -17.64 -16.04
CA GLU A 143 -3.77 -16.16 -16.00
C GLU A 143 -4.93 -15.64 -15.16
N HIS A 144 -6.11 -16.29 -15.27
CA HIS A 144 -7.24 -15.99 -14.42
C HIS A 144 -6.94 -16.20 -12.94
N GLU A 145 -6.27 -17.31 -12.59
CA GLU A 145 -5.86 -17.60 -11.21
C GLU A 145 -4.91 -16.53 -10.67
N ILE A 146 -3.90 -16.11 -11.44
CA ILE A 146 -2.97 -15.04 -11.09
C ILE A 146 -3.73 -13.73 -10.82
N ILE A 147 -4.59 -13.30 -11.75
CA ILE A 147 -5.32 -12.04 -11.66
C ILE A 147 -6.32 -12.07 -10.50
N SER A 148 -7.18 -13.09 -10.48
CA SER A 148 -8.24 -13.21 -9.46
C SER A 148 -7.66 -13.38 -8.05
N GLY A 149 -6.58 -14.14 -7.91
CA GLY A 149 -5.84 -14.30 -6.66
C GLY A 149 -5.25 -12.98 -6.16
N ALA A 150 -4.58 -12.21 -7.04
CA ALA A 150 -4.01 -10.92 -6.70
C ALA A 150 -5.09 -9.91 -6.27
N LEU A 151 -6.19 -9.79 -7.04
CA LEU A 151 -7.28 -8.87 -6.74
C LEU A 151 -8.04 -9.27 -5.45
N LYS A 152 -8.26 -10.56 -5.23
CA LYS A 152 -8.89 -11.06 -4.00
C LYS A 152 -8.03 -10.75 -2.78
N GLN A 153 -6.72 -10.98 -2.87
CA GLN A 153 -5.78 -10.67 -1.80
C GLN A 153 -5.75 -9.16 -1.52
N LEU A 154 -5.65 -8.32 -2.56
CA LEU A 154 -5.69 -6.87 -2.43
C LEU A 154 -6.97 -6.40 -1.72
N ASN A 155 -8.13 -6.89 -2.15
CA ASN A 155 -9.42 -6.51 -1.57
C ASN A 155 -9.54 -6.88 -0.08
N ILE A 156 -9.04 -8.06 0.32
CA ILE A 156 -9.03 -8.48 1.73
C ILE A 156 -8.12 -7.56 2.55
N ILE A 157 -6.90 -7.31 2.08
CA ILE A 157 -5.90 -6.51 2.77
C ILE A 157 -6.35 -5.06 2.90
N VAL A 158 -6.81 -4.44 1.79
CA VAL A 158 -7.30 -3.05 1.77
C VAL A 158 -8.49 -2.88 2.71
N LYS A 159 -9.43 -3.81 2.71
CA LYS A 159 -10.57 -3.78 3.64
C LYS A 159 -10.13 -3.98 5.10
N GLY A 160 -9.23 -4.92 5.36
CA GLY A 160 -8.69 -5.14 6.70
C GLY A 160 -8.00 -3.89 7.23
N TYR A 161 -7.14 -3.26 6.43
CA TYR A 161 -6.44 -2.03 6.78
C TYR A 161 -7.41 -0.85 7.01
N TYR A 162 -8.43 -0.70 6.16
CA TYR A 162 -9.49 0.29 6.35
C TYR A 162 -10.22 0.11 7.68
N TRP A 163 -10.63 -1.12 8.03
CA TRP A 163 -11.32 -1.39 9.29
C TRP A 163 -10.42 -1.22 10.51
N CYS A 164 -9.14 -1.55 10.41
CA CYS A 164 -8.16 -1.31 11.46
C CYS A 164 -8.05 0.18 11.80
N ASN A 165 -7.96 1.05 10.78
CA ASN A 165 -7.92 2.50 10.98
C ASN A 165 -9.25 3.08 11.49
N ASN A 166 -10.39 2.53 11.08
CA ASN A 166 -11.68 2.93 11.65
C ASN A 166 -11.81 2.54 13.13
N ALA A 167 -11.32 1.36 13.52
CA ALA A 167 -11.26 0.95 14.91
C ALA A 167 -10.37 1.88 15.74
N LEU A 168 -9.23 2.32 15.19
CA LEU A 168 -8.38 3.34 15.79
C LEU A 168 -9.14 4.65 15.99
N LEU A 169 -9.81 5.16 14.94
CA LEU A 169 -10.59 6.40 15.04
C LEU A 169 -11.68 6.30 16.12
N ILE A 170 -12.43 5.20 16.13
CA ILE A 170 -13.50 5.00 17.14
C ILE A 170 -12.91 4.94 18.55
N SER A 171 -11.84 4.18 18.77
CA SER A 171 -11.22 4.05 20.10
C SER A 171 -10.64 5.37 20.61
N PHE A 172 -10.13 6.22 19.70
CA PHE A 172 -9.52 7.49 20.04
C PHE A 172 -10.55 8.62 20.22
N LEU A 173 -11.58 8.65 19.39
CA LEU A 173 -12.57 9.72 19.39
C LEU A 173 -13.72 9.47 20.39
N SER A 174 -14.01 8.22 20.76
CA SER A 174 -15.16 7.92 21.62
C SER A 174 -15.08 8.49 23.05
N PRO A 175 -13.92 8.53 23.77
CA PRO A 175 -13.88 8.93 25.17
C PRO A 175 -14.43 10.34 25.45
N PRO A 176 -14.02 11.42 24.77
CA PRO A 176 -14.58 12.75 25.03
C PRO A 176 -16.08 12.85 24.76
N TYR A 177 -16.59 12.11 23.77
CA TYR A 177 -18.02 12.08 23.49
C TYR A 177 -18.82 11.36 24.58
N PHE A 178 -18.30 10.27 25.16
CA PHE A 178 -18.91 9.60 26.29
C PHE A 178 -18.94 10.50 27.52
N LEU A 179 -17.85 11.24 27.80
CA LEU A 179 -17.80 12.20 28.92
C LEU A 179 -18.80 13.35 28.72
N THR A 180 -18.92 13.84 27.48
CA THR A 180 -19.90 14.89 27.15
C THR A 180 -21.33 14.39 27.34
N LEU A 181 -21.62 13.18 26.89
CA LEU A 181 -22.92 12.55 27.00
C LEU A 181 -23.26 12.31 28.50
N ALA A 182 -22.32 11.80 29.29
CA ALA A 182 -22.49 11.60 30.73
C ALA A 182 -22.84 12.92 31.45
N ARG A 183 -22.18 14.03 31.07
CA ARG A 183 -22.49 15.38 31.59
C ARG A 183 -23.90 15.83 31.21
N TYR A 184 -24.33 15.56 29.98
CA TYR A 184 -25.69 15.89 29.54
C TYR A 184 -26.75 15.15 30.37
N PHE A 185 -26.45 13.95 30.85
CA PHE A 185 -27.32 13.20 31.77
C PHE A 185 -27.15 13.57 33.25
N GLY A 186 -26.41 14.65 33.57
CA GLY A 186 -26.29 15.18 34.93
C GLY A 186 -25.20 14.54 35.78
N HIS A 187 -24.26 13.79 35.19
CA HIS A 187 -23.08 13.28 35.87
C HIS A 187 -21.94 14.30 35.82
N ASP A 188 -21.28 14.54 36.96
CA ASP A 188 -20.07 15.37 37.01
C ASP A 188 -18.92 14.64 36.32
N SER A 189 -18.72 14.96 35.04
CA SER A 189 -17.65 14.40 34.23
C SER A 189 -16.67 15.49 33.75
N PRO A 190 -15.35 15.25 33.78
CA PRO A 190 -14.38 16.24 33.34
C PRO A 190 -14.55 16.59 31.86
N MET A 191 -14.23 17.82 31.48
CA MET A 191 -14.17 18.24 30.08
C MET A 191 -12.85 17.74 29.47
N GLY A 192 -12.92 16.73 28.59
CA GLY A 192 -11.78 16.19 27.87
C GLY A 192 -11.84 16.56 26.38
N LEU A 193 -10.72 16.98 25.81
CA LEU A 193 -10.55 17.18 24.37
C LEU A 193 -9.73 16.04 23.80
N HIS A 194 -9.87 15.77 22.48
CA HIS A 194 -9.07 14.73 21.80
C HIS A 194 -7.60 15.09 21.74
N PHE A 195 -7.31 16.38 21.44
CA PHE A 195 -5.98 16.92 21.26
C PHE A 195 -5.78 18.21 22.05
N LEU A 196 -4.57 18.45 22.49
CA LEU A 196 -4.19 19.71 23.07
C LEU A 196 -3.72 20.64 21.95
N TYR A 197 -4.60 21.54 21.49
CA TYR A 197 -4.25 22.58 20.54
C TYR A 197 -3.96 23.89 21.26
N TRP A 198 -3.01 24.65 20.72
CA TRP A 198 -2.91 26.05 21.10
C TRP A 198 -4.02 26.82 20.40
N LEU A 199 -4.93 27.38 21.19
CA LEU A 199 -6.08 28.15 20.72
C LEU A 199 -6.03 29.56 21.32
N PRO A 200 -6.42 30.59 20.58
CA PRO A 200 -6.43 31.98 21.08
C PRO A 200 -7.60 32.27 22.04
N PHE A 201 -8.40 31.28 22.38
CA PHE A 201 -9.55 31.35 23.29
C PHE A 201 -9.55 30.13 24.22
N ASP A 202 -10.28 30.22 25.33
CA ASP A 202 -10.45 29.11 26.25
C ASP A 202 -11.43 28.07 25.66
N PRO A 203 -10.96 26.86 25.29
CA PRO A 203 -11.79 25.83 24.67
C PRO A 203 -12.76 25.14 25.64
N TYR A 204 -12.65 25.39 26.95
CA TYR A 204 -13.50 24.75 27.97
C TYR A 204 -14.76 25.55 28.32
N GLN A 205 -14.98 26.70 27.69
CA GLN A 205 -16.23 27.43 27.84
C GLN A 205 -17.37 26.75 27.09
N PRO A 206 -18.60 26.84 27.57
CA PRO A 206 -19.80 26.34 26.88
C PRO A 206 -19.84 26.88 25.44
N VAL A 207 -20.34 26.09 24.48
CA VAL A 207 -20.34 26.36 23.03
C VAL A 207 -18.97 26.24 22.38
N TYR A 208 -17.92 26.88 22.91
CA TYR A 208 -16.56 26.74 22.35
C TYR A 208 -16.02 25.29 22.48
N TYR A 209 -16.35 24.62 23.58
CA TYR A 209 -15.99 23.21 23.79
C TYR A 209 -16.59 22.30 22.71
N GLU A 210 -17.88 22.43 22.44
CA GLU A 210 -18.57 21.60 21.46
C GLU A 210 -18.05 21.84 20.03
N ILE A 211 -17.85 23.12 19.67
CA ILE A 211 -17.27 23.50 18.38
C ILE A 211 -15.85 22.94 18.22
N THR A 212 -15.01 23.09 19.27
CA THR A 212 -13.64 22.57 19.27
C THR A 212 -13.63 21.05 19.13
N LEU A 213 -14.50 20.35 19.84
CA LEU A 213 -14.62 18.88 19.76
C LEU A 213 -14.96 18.42 18.34
N VAL A 214 -15.91 19.07 17.67
CA VAL A 214 -16.30 18.76 16.31
C VAL A 214 -15.14 19.03 15.31
N ILE A 215 -14.45 20.17 15.46
CA ILE A 215 -13.30 20.51 14.61
C ILE A 215 -12.16 19.49 14.79
N GLN A 216 -11.85 19.10 16.03
CA GLN A 216 -10.84 18.10 16.32
C GLN A 216 -11.19 16.72 15.75
N THR A 217 -12.46 16.32 15.82
CA THR A 217 -12.94 15.08 15.21
C THR A 217 -12.79 15.10 13.70
N TRP A 218 -13.18 16.21 13.05
CA TRP A 218 -13.00 16.40 11.63
C TRP A 218 -11.53 16.31 11.23
N HIS A 219 -10.65 17.00 11.95
CA HIS A 219 -9.21 16.95 11.72
C HIS A 219 -8.65 15.54 11.85
N ALA A 220 -9.00 14.80 12.90
CA ALA A 220 -8.56 13.41 13.08
C ALA A 220 -8.98 12.51 11.91
N CYS A 221 -10.22 12.66 11.43
CA CYS A 221 -10.69 11.93 10.26
C CYS A 221 -9.87 12.27 9.01
N VAL A 222 -9.61 13.55 8.75
CA VAL A 222 -8.82 14.01 7.61
C VAL A 222 -7.41 13.43 7.67
N VAL A 223 -6.72 13.56 8.79
CA VAL A 223 -5.35 13.03 9.00
C VAL A 223 -5.28 11.53 8.72
N ILE A 224 -6.16 10.76 9.32
CA ILE A 224 -6.14 9.30 9.18
C ILE A 224 -6.52 8.89 7.75
N TYR A 225 -7.54 9.47 7.13
CA TYR A 225 -7.93 9.09 5.78
C TYR A 225 -6.95 9.51 4.70
N PHE A 226 -6.21 10.63 4.86
CA PHE A 226 -5.07 10.95 3.99
C PHE A 226 -3.97 9.88 4.08
N ASN A 227 -3.61 9.47 5.29
CA ASN A 227 -2.62 8.41 5.49
C ASN A 227 -3.06 7.10 4.85
N VAL A 228 -4.30 6.67 5.13
CA VAL A 228 -4.87 5.42 4.61
C VAL A 228 -4.99 5.44 3.08
N ALA A 229 -5.48 6.54 2.51
CA ALA A 229 -5.65 6.68 1.06
C ALA A 229 -4.32 6.52 0.32
N TRP A 230 -3.27 7.16 0.82
CA TRP A 230 -1.95 7.14 0.24
C TRP A 230 -1.30 5.74 0.31
N ASP A 231 -1.40 5.08 1.46
CA ASP A 231 -0.88 3.73 1.64
C ASP A 231 -1.63 2.71 0.78
N MET A 232 -2.95 2.86 0.65
CA MET A 232 -3.77 2.03 -0.25
C MET A 232 -3.38 2.22 -1.71
N LEU A 233 -3.07 3.45 -2.15
CA LEU A 233 -2.59 3.71 -3.51
C LEU A 233 -1.26 3.04 -3.80
N PHE A 234 -0.31 3.12 -2.86
CA PHE A 234 0.96 2.42 -2.99
C PHE A 234 0.77 0.91 -3.16
N CYS A 235 -0.03 0.29 -2.28
CA CYS A 235 -0.34 -1.14 -2.34
C CYS A 235 -1.03 -1.52 -3.66
N LEU A 236 -1.94 -0.68 -4.13
CA LEU A 236 -2.69 -0.89 -5.37
C LEU A 236 -1.76 -0.87 -6.59
N PHE A 237 -0.90 0.14 -6.72
CA PHE A 237 0.06 0.22 -7.81
C PHE A 237 1.02 -0.97 -7.81
N LEU A 238 1.59 -1.30 -6.66
CA LEU A 238 2.47 -2.46 -6.56
C LEU A 238 1.74 -3.77 -6.85
N CYS A 239 0.48 -3.92 -6.44
CA CYS A 239 -0.32 -5.10 -6.77
C CYS A 239 -0.51 -5.25 -8.29
N HIS A 240 -0.84 -4.16 -8.99
CA HIS A 240 -0.99 -4.20 -10.44
C HIS A 240 0.35 -4.47 -11.15
N ILE A 241 1.44 -3.82 -10.75
CA ILE A 241 2.77 -4.04 -11.32
C ILE A 241 3.21 -5.49 -11.10
N THR A 242 3.07 -6.03 -9.89
CA THR A 242 3.42 -7.43 -9.59
C THR A 242 2.59 -8.42 -10.39
N THR A 243 1.29 -8.17 -10.55
CA THR A 243 0.42 -9.00 -11.40
C THR A 243 0.88 -8.98 -12.84
N GLN A 244 1.30 -7.83 -13.37
CA GLN A 244 1.85 -7.74 -14.73
C GLN A 244 3.20 -8.48 -14.88
N PHE A 245 4.07 -8.47 -13.86
CA PHE A 245 5.29 -9.28 -13.86
C PHE A 245 4.98 -10.78 -13.85
N ASP A 246 4.02 -11.22 -13.06
CA ASP A 246 3.62 -12.62 -13.00
C ASP A 246 2.99 -13.10 -14.32
N LEU A 247 2.15 -12.28 -14.96
CA LEU A 247 1.61 -12.54 -16.28
C LEU A 247 2.71 -12.58 -17.35
N LEU A 248 3.68 -11.67 -17.27
CA LEU A 248 4.82 -11.64 -18.19
C LEU A 248 5.69 -12.90 -18.02
N ALA A 249 5.99 -13.29 -16.79
CA ALA A 249 6.73 -14.52 -16.50
C ALA A 249 6.01 -15.76 -17.04
N ARG A 250 4.66 -15.80 -16.93
CA ARG A 250 3.87 -16.88 -17.52
C ARG A 250 3.95 -16.93 -19.03
N ARG A 251 3.85 -15.76 -19.69
CA ARG A 251 3.96 -15.65 -21.13
C ARG A 251 5.35 -16.09 -21.62
N VAL A 252 6.41 -15.72 -20.91
CA VAL A 252 7.79 -16.11 -21.21
C VAL A 252 7.97 -17.62 -21.14
N ARG A 253 7.45 -18.30 -20.11
CA ARG A 253 7.57 -19.76 -19.98
C ARG A 253 6.98 -20.52 -21.17
N ARG A 254 5.98 -19.95 -21.85
CA ARG A 254 5.31 -20.55 -23.01
C ARG A 254 5.97 -20.21 -24.35
N LEU A 255 6.99 -19.35 -24.35
CA LEU A 255 7.53 -18.77 -25.57
C LEU A 255 8.10 -19.83 -26.54
N PHE A 256 8.87 -20.79 -26.02
CA PHE A 256 9.51 -21.87 -26.79
C PHE A 256 9.05 -23.25 -26.30
N TYR A 257 7.87 -23.32 -25.68
CA TYR A 257 7.37 -24.57 -25.13
C TYR A 257 7.00 -25.52 -26.27
N VAL A 258 7.82 -26.55 -26.46
CA VAL A 258 7.46 -27.71 -27.25
C VAL A 258 6.65 -28.61 -26.33
N THR A 259 5.42 -28.92 -26.73
CA THR A 259 4.61 -29.96 -26.07
C THR A 259 5.34 -31.28 -26.25
N VAL A 260 6.20 -31.60 -25.30
CA VAL A 260 6.73 -32.97 -25.20
C VAL A 260 5.55 -33.80 -24.77
N ASP A 261 5.13 -34.77 -25.64
CA ASP A 261 4.07 -35.67 -25.30
C ASP A 261 4.47 -36.41 -24.01
N GLN A 262 3.71 -36.18 -22.94
CA GLN A 262 4.00 -36.79 -21.64
C GLN A 262 4.01 -38.30 -21.69
N GLN A 263 3.34 -38.93 -22.68
CA GLN A 263 3.40 -40.34 -22.95
C GLN A 263 4.77 -40.75 -23.47
N LEU A 264 5.42 -39.91 -24.31
CA LEU A 264 6.75 -40.20 -24.83
C LEU A 264 7.82 -40.19 -23.73
N VAL A 265 7.74 -39.21 -22.83
CA VAL A 265 8.65 -39.13 -21.66
C VAL A 265 8.49 -40.28 -20.69
N ARG A 266 7.26 -40.78 -20.51
CA ARG A 266 6.98 -41.97 -19.67
C ARG A 266 7.42 -43.27 -20.32
N SER A 267 7.39 -43.33 -21.64
CA SER A 267 7.74 -44.55 -22.40
C SER A 267 9.25 -44.71 -22.62
N TYR A 268 10.03 -43.64 -22.55
CA TYR A 268 11.47 -43.68 -22.80
C TYR A 268 12.21 -43.04 -21.59
N PRO A 269 12.90 -43.85 -20.76
CA PRO A 269 13.81 -43.31 -19.74
C PRO A 269 14.86 -42.45 -20.39
N MET A 270 15.23 -41.31 -19.78
CA MET A 270 16.15 -40.27 -20.31
C MET A 270 17.50 -40.84 -20.84
N ALA A 271 17.93 -42.00 -20.37
CA ALA A 271 19.15 -42.69 -20.83
C ALA A 271 19.08 -43.31 -22.24
N LEU A 272 17.87 -43.35 -22.85
CA LEU A 272 17.66 -44.00 -24.16
C LEU A 272 17.13 -43.02 -25.24
N VAL A 273 16.98 -41.73 -24.93
CA VAL A 273 16.66 -40.71 -25.93
C VAL A 273 17.96 -40.46 -26.73
N SER A 274 18.15 -41.22 -27.83
CA SER A 274 19.32 -41.04 -28.68
C SER A 274 19.32 -39.64 -29.29
N GLU A 275 20.52 -39.02 -29.41
CA GLU A 275 20.73 -37.76 -30.13
C GLU A 275 20.09 -37.74 -31.53
N GLU A 276 19.89 -38.90 -32.10
CA GLU A 276 19.26 -39.13 -33.39
C GLU A 276 17.76 -38.86 -33.41
N MET A 277 17.02 -39.16 -32.31
CA MET A 277 15.60 -38.84 -32.18
C MET A 277 15.40 -37.31 -32.01
N LEU A 278 16.25 -36.65 -31.22
CA LEU A 278 16.25 -35.22 -31.10
C LEU A 278 16.61 -34.50 -32.41
N ARG A 279 17.44 -35.13 -33.24
CA ARG A 279 17.85 -34.65 -34.55
C ARG A 279 16.73 -34.75 -35.57
N VAL A 280 16.02 -35.89 -35.63
CA VAL A 280 14.90 -36.12 -36.57
C VAL A 280 13.70 -35.20 -36.25
N GLU A 281 13.35 -35.00 -34.99
CA GLU A 281 12.30 -34.09 -34.59
C GLU A 281 12.72 -32.63 -34.85
N GLY A 282 13.98 -32.29 -34.61
CA GLY A 282 14.56 -30.96 -34.93
C GLY A 282 14.56 -30.67 -36.42
N GLU A 283 14.79 -31.68 -37.30
CA GLU A 283 14.76 -31.53 -38.74
C GLU A 283 13.31 -31.49 -39.28
N ARG A 284 12.38 -32.21 -38.72
CA ARG A 284 10.95 -32.16 -39.07
C ARG A 284 10.33 -30.77 -38.77
N VAL A 285 10.68 -30.18 -37.65
CA VAL A 285 10.27 -28.83 -37.28
C VAL A 285 10.96 -27.76 -38.14
N ARG A 286 12.20 -28.01 -38.57
CA ARG A 286 12.94 -27.12 -39.48
C ARG A 286 12.36 -27.05 -40.89
N SER A 287 11.84 -28.15 -41.43
CA SER A 287 11.42 -28.19 -42.84
C SER A 287 10.05 -27.56 -43.12
N GLN A 288 9.23 -27.30 -42.16
CA GLN A 288 7.83 -26.89 -42.37
C GLN A 288 7.47 -25.41 -42.04
N GLY A 289 8.42 -24.50 -41.87
CA GLY A 289 8.08 -23.10 -41.70
C GLY A 289 9.07 -22.22 -40.95
N ASP A 290 10.34 -22.44 -41.13
CA ASP A 290 11.44 -21.73 -40.43
C ASP A 290 11.29 -20.20 -40.41
N ASN A 291 10.87 -19.61 -41.53
CA ASN A 291 10.69 -18.15 -41.63
C ASN A 291 9.47 -17.63 -40.84
N TYR A 292 8.34 -18.36 -40.85
CA TYR A 292 7.13 -17.92 -40.15
C TYR A 292 7.30 -17.99 -38.64
N TRP A 293 7.81 -19.09 -38.09
CA TRP A 293 8.05 -19.29 -36.67
C TRP A 293 9.14 -18.36 -36.15
N GLN A 294 10.20 -18.13 -36.91
CA GLN A 294 11.25 -17.19 -36.55
C GLN A 294 10.74 -15.76 -36.47
N THR A 295 9.91 -15.32 -37.40
CA THR A 295 9.31 -13.98 -37.40
C THR A 295 8.34 -13.81 -36.28
N ARG A 296 7.50 -14.81 -35.98
CA ARG A 296 6.55 -14.80 -34.88
C ARG A 296 7.25 -14.73 -33.52
N HIS A 297 8.24 -15.59 -33.29
CA HIS A 297 9.00 -15.57 -32.03
C HIS A 297 9.75 -14.25 -31.85
N HIS A 298 10.29 -13.69 -32.93
CA HIS A 298 10.98 -12.40 -32.85
C HIS A 298 10.02 -11.25 -32.44
N ALA A 299 8.86 -11.18 -33.05
CA ALA A 299 7.82 -10.20 -32.68
C ALA A 299 7.35 -10.37 -31.22
N GLU A 300 7.16 -11.61 -30.78
CA GLU A 300 6.73 -11.92 -29.43
C GLU A 300 7.79 -11.57 -28.38
N ILE A 301 9.07 -11.89 -28.65
CA ILE A 301 10.21 -11.48 -27.79
C ILE A 301 10.29 -9.96 -27.72
N THR A 302 10.13 -9.27 -28.83
CA THR A 302 10.15 -7.79 -28.83
C THR A 302 9.05 -7.22 -27.94
N GLN A 303 7.84 -7.75 -28.01
CA GLN A 303 6.74 -7.33 -27.12
C GLN A 303 7.05 -7.61 -25.65
N ILE A 304 7.66 -8.76 -25.34
CA ILE A 304 8.07 -9.12 -23.98
C ILE A 304 9.11 -8.15 -23.45
N VAL A 305 10.13 -7.82 -24.25
CA VAL A 305 11.18 -6.84 -23.92
C VAL A 305 10.58 -5.47 -23.65
N LEU A 306 9.72 -4.98 -24.56
CA LEU A 306 9.06 -3.68 -24.40
C LEU A 306 8.20 -3.63 -23.13
N ARG A 307 7.46 -4.71 -22.85
CA ARG A 307 6.64 -4.80 -21.65
C ARG A 307 7.47 -4.86 -20.37
N HIS A 308 8.56 -5.62 -20.36
CA HIS A 308 9.51 -5.65 -19.24
C HIS A 308 10.12 -4.26 -18.99
N HIS A 309 10.56 -3.57 -20.05
CA HIS A 309 11.10 -2.22 -19.95
C HIS A 309 10.06 -1.22 -19.40
N ALA A 310 8.81 -1.31 -19.87
CA ALA A 310 7.73 -0.48 -19.37
C ALA A 310 7.45 -0.73 -17.86
N LEU A 311 7.47 -1.99 -17.39
CA LEU A 311 7.28 -2.32 -15.98
C LEU A 311 8.42 -1.80 -15.11
N ILE A 312 9.66 -1.84 -15.58
CA ILE A 312 10.81 -1.23 -14.88
C ILE A 312 10.61 0.27 -14.74
N ARG A 313 10.21 0.95 -15.82
CA ARG A 313 9.95 2.39 -15.81
C ARG A 313 8.80 2.74 -14.86
N LEU A 314 7.66 2.04 -14.93
CA LEU A 314 6.52 2.25 -14.04
C LEU A 314 6.88 2.05 -12.56
N THR A 315 7.78 1.09 -12.27
CA THR A 315 8.29 0.94 -10.90
C THR A 315 9.16 2.13 -10.48
N GLY A 316 9.95 2.69 -11.40
CA GLY A 316 10.69 3.94 -11.17
C GLY A 316 9.77 5.13 -10.92
N ASP A 317 8.65 5.23 -11.63
CA ASP A 317 7.63 6.27 -11.42
C ASP A 317 6.98 6.13 -10.03
N VAL A 318 6.70 4.89 -9.58
CA VAL A 318 6.25 4.61 -8.21
C VAL A 318 7.32 5.02 -7.20
N GLU A 319 8.58 4.69 -7.43
CA GLU A 319 9.68 5.10 -6.55
C GLU A 319 9.79 6.61 -6.47
N GLN A 320 9.76 7.32 -7.59
CA GLN A 320 9.80 8.77 -7.63
C GLN A 320 8.66 9.41 -6.82
N MET A 321 7.46 8.87 -6.94
CA MET A 321 6.28 9.37 -6.26
C MET A 321 6.27 9.07 -4.75
N PHE A 322 6.74 7.89 -4.35
CA PHE A 322 6.52 7.39 -2.99
C PHE A 322 7.75 7.42 -2.09
N SER A 323 8.97 7.45 -2.63
CA SER A 323 10.22 7.18 -1.90
C SER A 323 10.47 8.09 -0.68
N LEU A 324 10.27 9.40 -0.85
CA LEU A 324 10.48 10.36 0.25
C LEU A 324 9.42 10.19 1.35
N ALA A 325 8.16 10.05 0.97
CA ALA A 325 7.08 9.85 1.93
C ALA A 325 7.21 8.50 2.66
N LEU A 326 7.74 7.47 2.00
CA LEU A 326 8.05 6.17 2.62
C LEU A 326 9.22 6.29 3.61
N LEU A 327 10.25 7.10 3.31
CA LEU A 327 11.33 7.37 4.25
C LEU A 327 10.80 7.99 5.54
N ILE A 328 10.01 9.07 5.41
CA ILE A 328 9.39 9.76 6.54
C ILE A 328 8.44 8.82 7.29
N ASN A 329 7.68 7.99 6.57
CA ASN A 329 6.79 7.01 7.17
C ASN A 329 7.56 5.98 8.02
N PHE A 330 8.68 5.45 7.55
CA PHE A 330 9.49 4.47 8.29
C PHE A 330 10.14 5.07 9.54
N MET A 331 10.66 6.30 9.43
CA MET A 331 11.17 7.03 10.59
C MET A 331 10.07 7.27 11.63
N ASN A 332 8.94 7.80 11.18
CA ASN A 332 7.78 8.07 12.03
C ASN A 332 7.19 6.80 12.65
N SER A 333 7.12 5.69 11.90
CA SER A 333 6.64 4.41 12.42
C SER A 333 7.50 3.89 13.57
N SER A 334 8.84 4.02 13.48
CA SER A 334 9.74 3.63 14.57
C SER A 334 9.47 4.45 15.84
N ILE A 335 9.24 5.74 15.68
CA ILE A 335 8.90 6.65 16.78
C ILE A 335 7.54 6.30 17.38
N ILE A 336 6.50 6.17 16.55
CA ILE A 336 5.14 5.84 16.99
C ILE A 336 5.11 4.49 17.73
N ILE A 337 5.74 3.45 17.19
CA ILE A 337 5.77 2.12 17.82
C ILE A 337 6.46 2.19 19.19
N CYS A 338 7.57 2.93 19.29
CA CYS A 338 8.28 3.13 20.54
C CYS A 338 7.41 3.85 21.59
N PHE A 339 6.82 5.00 21.24
CA PHE A 339 6.02 5.79 22.17
C PHE A 339 4.67 5.16 22.50
N CYS A 340 4.00 4.52 21.54
CA CYS A 340 2.77 3.76 21.84
C CYS A 340 3.05 2.59 22.78
N GLY A 341 4.16 1.85 22.55
CA GLY A 341 4.59 0.80 23.46
C GLY A 341 4.85 1.33 24.88
N PHE A 342 5.51 2.48 24.99
CA PHE A 342 5.79 3.15 26.25
C PHE A 342 4.49 3.58 26.95
N CYS A 343 3.55 4.21 26.22
CA CYS A 343 2.27 4.59 26.76
C CYS A 343 1.43 3.39 27.23
N CYS A 344 1.46 2.27 26.50
CA CYS A 344 0.75 1.04 26.90
C CYS A 344 1.24 0.43 28.21
N VAL A 345 2.50 0.67 28.59
CA VAL A 345 3.08 0.13 29.83
C VAL A 345 2.87 1.06 31.04
N LEU A 346 2.89 2.38 30.82
CA LEU A 346 2.87 3.37 31.89
C LEU A 346 1.49 3.95 32.22
N ILE A 347 0.53 3.84 31.29
CA ILE A 347 -0.80 4.42 31.49
C ILE A 347 -1.78 3.31 31.89
N GLU A 348 -2.12 3.26 33.16
CA GLU A 348 -3.06 2.28 33.73
C GLU A 348 -4.54 2.63 33.47
N GLU A 349 -4.83 3.84 33.01
CA GLU A 349 -6.19 4.30 32.76
C GLU A 349 -6.79 3.76 31.44
N TRP A 350 -8.12 3.84 31.29
CA TRP A 350 -8.88 3.36 30.12
C TRP A 350 -8.51 3.96 28.76
N ASN A 351 -7.68 5.01 28.70
CA ASN A 351 -6.98 5.49 27.50
C ASN A 351 -6.03 4.45 26.87
N GLU A 352 -5.72 3.39 27.58
CA GLU A 352 -4.85 2.29 27.13
C GLU A 352 -5.33 1.64 25.82
N VAL A 353 -6.65 1.54 25.62
CA VAL A 353 -7.24 0.95 24.40
C VAL A 353 -6.88 1.77 23.16
N ALA A 354 -6.84 3.09 23.26
CA ALA A 354 -6.48 3.98 22.15
C ALA A 354 -5.02 3.78 21.73
N TYR A 355 -4.06 3.72 22.67
CA TYR A 355 -2.64 3.51 22.35
C TYR A 355 -2.35 2.09 21.85
N LYS A 356 -3.06 1.08 22.37
CA LYS A 356 -3.00 -0.30 21.84
C LYS A 356 -3.48 -0.35 20.39
N SER A 357 -4.60 0.33 20.08
CA SER A 357 -5.12 0.44 18.70
C SER A 357 -4.13 1.16 17.79
N PHE A 358 -3.48 2.21 18.28
CA PHE A 358 -2.46 2.95 17.56
C PHE A 358 -1.26 2.07 17.24
N LEU A 359 -0.76 1.32 18.23
CA LEU A 359 0.35 0.39 18.06
C LEU A 359 0.04 -0.67 17.00
N VAL A 360 -1.13 -1.31 17.09
CA VAL A 360 -1.57 -2.32 16.11
C VAL A 360 -1.67 -1.72 14.70
N THR A 361 -2.20 -0.51 14.59
CA THR A 361 -2.33 0.17 13.29
C THR A 361 -0.98 0.53 12.70
N ALA A 362 -0.02 1.05 13.49
CA ALA A 362 1.33 1.38 13.03
C ALA A 362 2.10 0.13 12.59
N LEU A 363 2.00 -0.97 13.33
CA LEU A 363 2.59 -2.26 12.96
C LEU A 363 2.00 -2.79 11.65
N THR A 364 0.67 -2.74 11.52
CA THR A 364 -0.05 -3.20 10.32
C THR A 364 0.30 -2.35 9.10
N GLN A 365 0.38 -1.02 9.24
CA GLN A 365 0.76 -0.09 8.18
C GLN A 365 2.16 -0.40 7.66
N THR A 366 3.15 -0.48 8.54
CA THR A 366 4.54 -0.73 8.17
C THR A 366 4.71 -2.11 7.53
N TRP A 367 4.03 -3.13 8.09
CA TRP A 367 4.01 -4.48 7.52
C TRP A 367 3.43 -4.48 6.11
N LEU A 368 2.31 -3.80 5.90
CA LEU A 368 1.61 -3.74 4.62
C LEU A 368 2.49 -3.18 3.50
N LEU A 369 3.17 -2.07 3.77
CA LEU A 369 4.07 -1.43 2.80
C LEU A 369 5.26 -2.34 2.47
N CYS A 370 5.87 -2.96 3.48
CA CYS A 370 6.99 -3.88 3.31
C CYS A 370 6.59 -5.18 2.61
N TRP A 371 5.37 -5.68 2.86
CA TRP A 371 4.82 -6.86 2.20
C TRP A 371 4.68 -6.67 0.69
N TYR A 372 4.09 -5.56 0.25
CA TYR A 372 3.97 -5.27 -1.18
C TYR A 372 5.32 -4.98 -1.84
N GLY A 373 6.25 -4.34 -1.13
CA GLY A 373 7.62 -4.18 -1.60
C GLY A 373 8.33 -5.52 -1.81
N GLN A 374 8.22 -6.45 -0.85
CA GLN A 374 8.76 -7.81 -0.99
C GLN A 374 8.12 -8.56 -2.16
N LYS A 375 6.80 -8.46 -2.30
CA LYS A 375 6.07 -9.10 -3.40
C LYS A 375 6.54 -8.62 -4.78
N LEU A 376 6.88 -7.34 -4.91
CA LEU A 376 7.47 -6.80 -6.13
C LEU A 376 8.84 -7.44 -6.43
N ILE A 377 9.71 -7.54 -5.43
CA ILE A 377 11.04 -8.17 -5.56
C ILE A 377 10.88 -9.62 -6.03
N ASP A 378 9.99 -10.37 -5.37
CA ASP A 378 9.77 -11.79 -5.68
C ASP A 378 9.17 -11.99 -7.08
N SER A 379 8.19 -11.17 -7.49
CA SER A 379 7.58 -11.27 -8.82
C SER A 379 8.57 -10.89 -9.93
N SER A 380 9.42 -9.87 -9.70
CA SER A 380 10.45 -9.49 -10.68
C SER A 380 11.52 -10.57 -10.83
N LYS A 381 11.90 -11.27 -9.75
CA LYS A 381 12.84 -12.40 -9.80
C LYS A 381 12.25 -13.62 -10.51
N ARG A 382 10.95 -13.91 -10.30
CA ARG A 382 10.25 -15.00 -11.02
C ARG A 382 10.32 -14.87 -12.55
N LEU A 383 10.47 -13.64 -13.07
CA LEU A 383 10.70 -13.44 -14.48
C LEU A 383 12.06 -13.97 -14.93
N ALA A 384 13.11 -13.88 -14.11
CA ALA A 384 14.42 -14.47 -14.41
C ALA A 384 14.33 -16.01 -14.45
N ASP A 385 13.64 -16.61 -13.49
CA ASP A 385 13.39 -18.05 -13.47
C ASP A 385 12.61 -18.49 -14.72
N ALA A 386 11.57 -17.73 -15.09
CA ALA A 386 10.78 -18.01 -16.29
C ALA A 386 11.60 -17.90 -17.59
N LEU A 387 12.55 -16.97 -17.68
CA LEU A 387 13.47 -16.83 -18.80
C LEU A 387 14.46 -17.97 -18.88
N TYR A 388 14.90 -18.52 -17.76
CA TYR A 388 15.74 -19.69 -17.71
C TYR A 388 14.97 -20.95 -18.16
N ASP A 389 13.70 -21.07 -17.72
CA ASP A 389 12.83 -22.24 -17.96
C ASP A 389 12.15 -22.24 -19.35
N CYS A 390 12.26 -21.16 -20.15
CA CYS A 390 11.46 -20.99 -21.38
C CYS A 390 11.90 -21.84 -22.57
N GLY A 391 12.85 -22.77 -22.44
CA GLY A 391 13.34 -23.62 -23.54
C GLY A 391 14.19 -22.86 -24.57
N TRP A 392 14.84 -21.76 -24.17
CA TRP A 392 15.65 -20.85 -25.00
C TRP A 392 16.73 -21.57 -25.83
N TYR A 393 17.19 -22.73 -25.40
CA TYR A 393 18.18 -23.56 -26.10
C TYR A 393 17.68 -24.06 -27.48
N ASN A 394 16.35 -24.16 -27.65
CA ASN A 394 15.70 -24.52 -28.92
C ASN A 394 15.48 -23.30 -29.86
N ALA A 395 15.78 -22.10 -29.38
CA ALA A 395 15.53 -20.87 -30.11
C ALA A 395 16.60 -20.58 -31.18
N SER A 396 16.26 -19.72 -32.15
CA SER A 396 17.22 -19.22 -33.13
C SER A 396 18.34 -18.43 -32.44
N LYS A 397 19.50 -18.30 -33.09
CA LYS A 397 20.66 -17.59 -32.54
C LYS A 397 20.33 -16.16 -32.09
N LYS A 398 19.52 -15.43 -32.89
CA LYS A 398 19.07 -14.06 -32.54
C LYS A 398 18.13 -14.05 -31.30
N ALA A 399 17.16 -14.96 -31.27
CA ALA A 399 16.23 -15.08 -30.13
C ALA A 399 16.97 -15.48 -28.86
N ARG A 400 17.90 -16.40 -28.93
CA ARG A 400 18.75 -16.84 -27.83
C ARG A 400 19.55 -15.69 -27.23
N SER A 401 20.18 -14.87 -28.06
CA SER A 401 20.92 -13.68 -27.61
C SER A 401 20.00 -12.68 -26.90
N ALA A 402 18.79 -12.44 -27.43
CA ALA A 402 17.82 -11.56 -26.82
C ALA A 402 17.35 -12.07 -25.42
N VAL A 403 17.06 -13.37 -25.31
CA VAL A 403 16.69 -14.00 -24.03
C VAL A 403 17.81 -13.90 -23.01
N LEU A 404 19.07 -14.13 -23.42
CA LEU A 404 20.24 -14.02 -22.52
C LEU A 404 20.41 -12.58 -21.98
N ILE A 405 20.24 -11.57 -22.83
CA ILE A 405 20.30 -10.15 -22.40
C ILE A 405 19.17 -9.86 -21.41
N MET A 406 17.95 -10.32 -21.69
CA MET A 406 16.82 -10.18 -20.78
C MET A 406 17.07 -10.90 -19.44
N LEU A 407 17.58 -12.12 -19.47
CA LEU A 407 17.88 -12.91 -18.30
C LEU A 407 18.89 -12.18 -17.40
N HIS A 408 19.98 -11.69 -17.99
CA HIS A 408 20.98 -10.90 -17.26
C HIS A 408 20.36 -9.67 -16.59
N ARG A 409 19.45 -8.97 -17.27
CA ARG A 409 18.75 -7.80 -16.70
C ARG A 409 17.73 -8.20 -15.62
N ALA A 410 17.01 -9.32 -15.81
CA ALA A 410 15.97 -9.80 -14.90
C ALA A 410 16.55 -10.38 -13.59
N GLN A 411 17.77 -10.93 -13.59
CA GLN A 411 18.48 -11.38 -12.40
C GLN A 411 18.67 -10.26 -11.37
N LYS A 412 18.80 -9.00 -11.84
CA LYS A 412 18.78 -7.84 -10.97
C LYS A 412 17.34 -7.51 -10.60
N GLY A 413 16.88 -8.04 -9.46
CA GLY A 413 15.53 -7.80 -8.96
C GLY A 413 15.17 -6.31 -8.93
N ILE A 414 13.89 -6.02 -9.13
CA ILE A 414 13.34 -4.66 -9.13
C ILE A 414 12.77 -4.40 -7.75
N TYR A 415 13.08 -3.24 -7.19
CA TYR A 415 12.67 -2.86 -5.85
C TYR A 415 12.38 -1.36 -5.78
N VAL A 416 11.61 -0.96 -4.78
CA VAL A 416 11.38 0.44 -4.42
C VAL A 416 12.23 0.74 -3.18
N THR A 417 12.83 1.93 -3.12
CA THR A 417 13.65 2.37 -1.99
C THR A 417 13.00 3.52 -1.22
N THR A 418 13.43 3.71 0.00
CA THR A 418 13.15 4.91 0.79
C THR A 418 14.23 5.95 0.48
N HIS A 419 14.08 6.63 -0.64
CA HIS A 419 15.04 7.65 -1.13
C HIS A 419 16.50 7.18 -1.15
N GLY A 420 16.72 5.91 -1.54
CA GLY A 420 18.05 5.29 -1.59
C GLY A 420 18.59 4.76 -0.26
N PHE A 421 17.98 5.06 0.90
CA PHE A 421 18.49 4.63 2.22
C PHE A 421 18.18 3.16 2.54
N SER A 422 17.01 2.68 2.22
CA SER A 422 16.61 1.30 2.51
C SER A 422 15.69 0.76 1.42
N VAL A 423 15.84 -0.53 1.12
CA VAL A 423 14.93 -1.25 0.22
C VAL A 423 13.65 -1.61 0.99
N ILE A 424 12.49 -1.38 0.39
CA ILE A 424 11.21 -1.73 0.99
C ILE A 424 11.02 -3.24 0.89
N SER A 425 11.18 -3.94 2.01
CA SER A 425 11.15 -5.40 2.11
C SER A 425 10.74 -5.86 3.51
N LEU A 426 10.43 -7.14 3.67
CA LEU A 426 10.18 -7.72 4.99
C LEU A 426 11.41 -7.69 5.91
N ALA A 427 12.62 -7.68 5.34
CA ALA A 427 13.86 -7.48 6.11
C ALA A 427 13.89 -6.09 6.74
N SER A 428 13.51 -5.05 5.98
CA SER A 428 13.41 -3.68 6.49
C SER A 428 12.35 -3.54 7.58
N TYR A 429 11.20 -4.21 7.44
CA TYR A 429 10.20 -4.30 8.50
C TYR A 429 10.80 -4.84 9.80
N SER A 430 11.51 -5.97 9.73
CA SER A 430 12.17 -6.56 10.90
C SER A 430 13.17 -5.58 11.54
N THR A 431 13.91 -4.83 10.73
CA THR A 431 14.87 -3.82 11.21
C THR A 431 14.16 -2.69 11.95
N ILE A 432 13.06 -2.17 11.40
CA ILE A 432 12.25 -1.11 12.01
C ILE A 432 11.74 -1.56 13.38
N ILE A 433 11.18 -2.78 13.47
CA ILE A 433 10.66 -3.31 14.73
C ILE A 433 11.78 -3.48 15.77
N LYS A 434 12.92 -4.01 15.38
CA LYS A 434 14.09 -4.15 16.27
C LYS A 434 14.56 -2.80 16.79
N THR A 435 14.63 -1.81 15.92
CA THR A 435 15.03 -0.44 16.28
C THR A 435 14.02 0.20 17.25
N ALA A 436 12.74 0.11 16.94
CA ALA A 436 11.69 0.62 17.84
C ALA A 436 11.70 -0.06 19.21
N TRP A 437 11.92 -1.38 19.24
CA TRP A 437 12.05 -2.15 20.48
C TRP A 437 13.25 -1.72 21.32
N SER A 438 14.41 -1.48 20.69
CA SER A 438 15.61 -1.02 21.37
C SER A 438 15.40 0.35 22.03
N TYR A 439 14.77 1.29 21.32
CA TYR A 439 14.44 2.59 21.92
C TYR A 439 13.38 2.49 23.02
N PHE A 440 12.38 1.63 22.84
CA PHE A 440 11.39 1.37 23.87
C PHE A 440 12.01 0.84 25.17
N THR A 441 12.89 -0.16 25.07
CA THR A 441 13.56 -0.73 26.28
C THR A 441 14.50 0.28 26.95
N LEU A 442 15.18 1.11 26.16
CA LEU A 442 16.02 2.19 26.68
C LEU A 442 15.16 3.21 27.48
N LEU A 443 14.06 3.67 26.90
CA LEU A 443 13.13 4.57 27.58
C LEU A 443 12.60 3.94 28.86
N LEU A 444 12.14 2.70 28.79
CA LEU A 444 11.58 2.00 29.95
C LEU A 444 12.59 1.89 31.11
N ASN A 445 13.84 1.55 30.83
CA ASN A 445 14.88 1.47 31.85
C ASN A 445 15.20 2.84 32.44
N PHE A 446 15.36 3.87 31.59
CA PHE A 446 15.57 5.25 32.07
C PHE A 446 14.47 5.72 33.03
N PHE A 447 13.24 5.35 32.74
CA PHE A 447 12.09 5.72 33.57
C PHE A 447 11.99 4.91 34.86
N LYS A 448 12.32 3.63 34.86
CA LYS A 448 12.38 2.79 36.06
C LYS A 448 13.43 3.28 37.04
N ASP A 449 14.64 3.58 36.54
CA ASP A 449 15.73 4.08 37.39
C ASP A 449 15.37 5.43 38.04
N LYS A 450 14.66 6.31 37.33
CA LYS A 450 14.23 7.59 37.85
C LYS A 450 13.09 7.50 38.86
N SER A 451 12.15 6.53 38.68
CA SER A 451 11.09 6.27 39.65
C SER A 451 11.56 5.56 40.90
N ALA A 452 12.68 4.83 40.85
CA ALA A 452 13.31 4.20 42.02
C ALA A 452 14.13 5.19 42.85
N ASN A 453 14.50 6.35 42.28
CA ASN A 453 15.28 7.40 42.95
C ASN A 453 14.42 8.58 43.45
N LEU A 454 13.09 8.51 43.31
CA LEU A 454 12.09 9.43 43.87
C LEU A 454 11.34 8.77 45.02
#